data_208042184c0476f2b324f95f5813117c
#
_entry.id   208042184c0476f2b324f95f5813117c
#
_cell.length_a   1.000
_cell.length_b   1.000
_cell.length_c   1.000
_cell.angle_alpha   90.00
_cell.angle_beta   90.00
_cell.angle_gamma   90.00
#
_symmetry.space_group_name_H-M   'P 1'
#
loop_
_entity.id
_entity.type
_entity.pdbx_description
1 polymer ?
#
loop_
_entity_poly.entity_id
_entity_poly.type
_entity_poly.pdbx_seq_one_letter_code
_entity_poly.pdbx_strand_id
1 'polypeptide(L)'
;MNPDGEIHMATVSLIEYEKAPPEVCAVFDDIKRTRNVKDVNNFWKALANHPATLKRTWESVREVMQPGALDPLMKEMIYIAVSVANNCDYCIHSHTASAFAKGMTPEQYAELLAVVGMASETNALATAMKVPVDSQYLAEAGK
;
A
#
# COMPACT_ATOMS: atom_id res chain seq x y z
N MET A 1 -10.83 -18.19 11.18
CA MET A 1 -9.72 -18.67 12.02
C MET A 1 -8.57 -18.99 11.10
N ASN A 2 -7.42 -18.35 11.35
CA ASN A 2 -6.17 -18.77 10.73
C ASN A 2 -5.73 -20.12 11.32
N PRO A 3 -4.82 -20.88 10.65
CA PRO A 3 -4.33 -22.17 11.14
C PRO A 3 -3.78 -22.12 12.57
N ASP A 4 -3.39 -20.94 13.06
CA ASP A 4 -2.77 -20.69 14.35
C ASP A 4 -3.76 -20.23 15.44
N GLY A 5 -5.06 -20.21 15.17
CA GLY A 5 -6.09 -19.89 16.16
C GLY A 5 -6.22 -18.40 16.55
N GLU A 6 -5.49 -17.50 15.92
CA GLU A 6 -5.63 -16.06 16.16
C GLU A 6 -6.89 -15.50 15.49
N ILE A 7 -7.75 -14.92 16.30
CA ILE A 7 -8.94 -14.21 15.80
C ILE A 7 -8.53 -12.76 15.52
N HIS A 8 -8.10 -12.48 14.29
CA HIS A 8 -8.00 -11.10 13.83
C HIS A 8 -9.42 -10.56 13.57
N MET A 9 -10.00 -9.96 14.60
CA MET A 9 -11.30 -9.31 14.46
C MET A 9 -11.11 -7.89 13.92
N ALA A 10 -11.71 -7.62 12.76
CA ALA A 10 -11.80 -6.26 12.26
C ALA A 10 -12.59 -5.39 13.26
N THR A 11 -12.19 -4.13 13.41
CA THR A 11 -12.86 -3.15 14.27
C THR A 11 -14.16 -2.61 13.66
N VAL A 12 -14.41 -2.92 12.39
CA VAL A 12 -15.61 -2.53 11.62
C VAL A 12 -16.15 -3.75 10.86
N SER A 13 -17.41 -3.69 10.47
CA SER A 13 -18.00 -4.72 9.62
C SER A 13 -17.39 -4.70 8.22
N LEU A 14 -17.16 -5.86 7.64
CA LEU A 14 -16.83 -5.98 6.22
C LEU A 14 -18.11 -5.99 5.42
N ILE A 15 -18.35 -4.96 4.61
CA ILE A 15 -19.56 -4.81 3.81
C ILE A 15 -19.42 -5.66 2.55
N GLU A 16 -20.19 -6.73 2.46
CA GLU A 16 -20.26 -7.57 1.27
C GLU A 16 -21.08 -6.90 0.17
N TYR A 17 -20.79 -7.24 -1.10
CA TYR A 17 -21.41 -6.61 -2.26
C TYR A 17 -22.95 -6.66 -2.21
N GLU A 18 -23.51 -7.81 -1.81
CA GLU A 18 -24.95 -8.06 -1.75
C GLU A 18 -25.69 -7.22 -0.69
N LYS A 19 -24.94 -6.68 0.27
CA LYS A 19 -25.44 -5.84 1.36
C LYS A 19 -25.07 -4.37 1.20
N ALA A 20 -24.30 -4.05 0.15
CA ALA A 20 -23.78 -2.71 -0.07
C ALA A 20 -24.84 -1.79 -0.70
N PRO A 21 -24.91 -0.51 -0.30
CA PRO A 21 -25.78 0.45 -0.99
C PRO A 21 -25.26 0.74 -2.42
N PRO A 22 -26.14 1.23 -3.33
CA PRO A 22 -25.79 1.41 -4.74
C PRO A 22 -24.51 2.21 -4.99
N GLU A 23 -24.25 3.24 -4.20
CA GLU A 23 -23.04 4.08 -4.30
C GLU A 23 -21.76 3.31 -3.97
N VAL A 24 -21.80 2.38 -3.04
CA VAL A 24 -20.68 1.48 -2.71
C VAL A 24 -20.52 0.42 -3.79
N CYS A 25 -21.60 -0.18 -4.27
CA CYS A 25 -21.57 -1.12 -5.38
C CYS A 25 -20.90 -0.52 -6.62
N ALA A 26 -21.20 0.74 -6.95
CA ALA A 26 -20.58 1.43 -8.08
C ALA A 26 -19.05 1.52 -7.94
N VAL A 27 -18.53 1.78 -6.74
CA VAL A 27 -17.08 1.81 -6.48
C VAL A 27 -16.50 0.40 -6.55
N PHE A 28 -17.17 -0.60 -5.96
CA PHE A 28 -16.73 -2.00 -6.01
C PHE A 28 -16.65 -2.52 -7.46
N ASP A 29 -17.63 -2.17 -8.30
CA ASP A 29 -17.63 -2.55 -9.71
C ASP A 29 -16.48 -1.89 -10.48
N ASP A 30 -16.17 -0.64 -10.17
CA ASP A 30 -15.01 0.04 -10.76
C ASP A 30 -13.69 -0.61 -10.33
N ILE A 31 -13.54 -0.97 -9.05
CA ILE A 31 -12.37 -1.70 -8.55
C ILE A 31 -12.23 -3.06 -9.26
N LYS A 32 -13.31 -3.85 -9.30
CA LYS A 32 -13.31 -5.17 -9.94
C LYS A 32 -12.92 -5.09 -11.40
N ARG A 33 -13.49 -4.14 -12.13
CA ARG A 33 -13.20 -3.92 -13.56
C ARG A 33 -11.74 -3.48 -13.77
N THR A 34 -11.27 -2.49 -13.00
CA THR A 34 -9.94 -1.91 -13.15
C THR A 34 -8.83 -2.90 -12.80
N ARG A 35 -9.05 -3.74 -11.78
CA ARG A 35 -8.08 -4.73 -11.31
C ARG A 35 -8.26 -6.12 -11.92
N ASN A 36 -9.31 -6.30 -12.72
CA ASN A 36 -9.68 -7.60 -13.31
C ASN A 36 -9.81 -8.70 -12.24
N VAL A 37 -10.55 -8.43 -11.19
CA VAL A 37 -10.81 -9.36 -10.08
C VAL A 37 -12.30 -9.63 -9.92
N LYS A 38 -12.64 -10.80 -9.36
CA LYS A 38 -14.04 -11.21 -9.17
C LYS A 38 -14.70 -10.51 -7.98
N ASP A 39 -13.91 -10.19 -6.95
CA ASP A 39 -14.38 -9.53 -5.73
C ASP A 39 -13.34 -8.52 -5.25
N VAL A 40 -13.77 -7.57 -4.42
CA VAL A 40 -12.89 -6.62 -3.77
C VAL A 40 -12.30 -7.22 -2.49
N ASN A 41 -11.08 -6.82 -2.14
CA ASN A 41 -10.45 -7.31 -0.92
C ASN A 41 -11.03 -6.63 0.34
N ASN A 42 -10.70 -7.18 1.51
CA ASN A 42 -11.24 -6.75 2.79
C ASN A 42 -11.01 -5.27 3.12
N PHE A 43 -9.93 -4.67 2.65
CA PHE A 43 -9.68 -3.24 2.85
C PHE A 43 -10.80 -2.37 2.28
N TRP A 44 -11.26 -2.67 1.07
CA TRP A 44 -12.35 -1.94 0.43
C TRP A 44 -13.69 -2.22 1.10
N LYS A 45 -13.92 -3.48 1.54
CA LYS A 45 -15.11 -3.85 2.32
C LYS A 45 -15.17 -3.11 3.66
N ALA A 46 -14.03 -2.92 4.31
CA ALA A 46 -13.95 -2.14 5.55
C ALA A 46 -14.21 -0.64 5.30
N LEU A 47 -13.62 -0.06 4.26
CA LEU A 47 -13.84 1.34 3.88
C LEU A 47 -15.29 1.64 3.47
N ALA A 48 -16.03 0.62 3.03
CA ALA A 48 -17.43 0.75 2.62
C ALA A 48 -18.38 1.18 3.75
N ASN A 49 -17.95 1.11 5.01
CA ASN A 49 -18.66 1.70 6.15
C ASN A 49 -18.77 3.23 6.06
N HIS A 50 -17.95 3.89 5.25
CA HIS A 50 -18.03 5.31 4.95
C HIS A 50 -17.84 5.54 3.43
N PRO A 51 -18.92 5.56 2.65
CA PRO A 51 -18.88 5.60 1.19
C PRO A 51 -18.04 6.73 0.59
N ALA A 52 -18.07 7.91 1.20
CA ALA A 52 -17.26 9.04 0.75
C ALA A 52 -15.74 8.78 0.89
N THR A 53 -15.32 8.12 1.96
CA THR A 53 -13.91 7.73 2.15
C THR A 53 -13.53 6.61 1.17
N LEU A 54 -14.38 5.61 0.99
CA LEU A 54 -14.16 4.54 0.02
C LEU A 54 -13.92 5.13 -1.38
N LYS A 55 -14.81 6.00 -1.84
CA LYS A 55 -14.70 6.62 -3.17
C LYS A 55 -13.41 7.40 -3.33
N ARG A 56 -13.15 8.33 -2.41
CA ARG A 56 -11.95 9.20 -2.44
C ARG A 56 -10.66 8.38 -2.42
N THR A 57 -10.60 7.36 -1.56
CA THR A 57 -9.42 6.50 -1.43
C THR A 57 -9.20 5.69 -2.71
N TRP A 58 -10.26 5.12 -3.28
CA TRP A 58 -10.16 4.38 -4.54
C TRP A 58 -9.69 5.28 -5.69
N GLU A 59 -10.28 6.46 -5.85
CA GLU A 59 -9.89 7.41 -6.89
C GLU A 59 -8.41 7.79 -6.77
N SER A 60 -7.93 8.06 -5.56
CA SER A 60 -6.52 8.36 -5.30
C SER A 60 -5.60 7.18 -5.64
N VAL A 61 -5.92 5.98 -5.17
CA VAL A 61 -5.12 4.77 -5.45
C VAL A 61 -5.09 4.48 -6.95
N ARG A 62 -6.24 4.56 -7.63
CA ARG A 62 -6.33 4.34 -9.07
C ARG A 62 -5.47 5.34 -9.84
N GLU A 63 -5.51 6.61 -9.48
CA GLU A 63 -4.72 7.66 -10.13
C GLU A 63 -3.21 7.46 -9.91
N VAL A 64 -2.80 7.25 -8.66
CA VAL A 64 -1.37 7.19 -8.30
C VAL A 64 -0.71 5.90 -8.78
N MET A 65 -1.41 4.75 -8.73
CA MET A 65 -0.81 3.45 -9.03
C MET A 65 -0.84 3.06 -10.51
N GLN A 66 -1.51 3.83 -11.38
CA GLN A 66 -1.44 3.58 -12.81
C GLN A 66 -0.04 3.85 -13.38
N PRO A 67 0.31 3.31 -14.57
CA PRO A 67 1.59 3.57 -15.22
C PRO A 67 1.83 5.07 -15.43
N GLY A 68 3.07 5.52 -15.15
CA GLY A 68 3.49 6.91 -15.29
C GLY A 68 4.99 6.99 -15.46
N ALA A 69 5.64 8.05 -14.94
CA ALA A 69 7.09 8.17 -14.95
C ALA A 69 7.79 7.03 -14.18
N LEU A 70 7.13 6.50 -13.16
CA LEU A 70 7.54 5.27 -12.48
C LEU A 70 6.71 4.11 -13.03
N ASP A 71 7.37 2.98 -13.29
CA ASP A 71 6.67 1.76 -13.70
C ASP A 71 5.84 1.16 -12.54
N PRO A 72 4.83 0.33 -12.85
CA PRO A 72 3.94 -0.22 -11.83
C PRO A 72 4.65 -1.08 -10.79
N LEU A 73 5.69 -1.83 -11.13
CA LEU A 73 6.44 -2.63 -10.16
C LEU A 73 7.20 -1.74 -9.19
N MET A 74 7.85 -0.69 -9.68
CA MET A 74 8.53 0.29 -8.84
C MET A 74 7.57 0.93 -7.83
N LYS A 75 6.35 1.27 -8.25
CA LYS A 75 5.33 1.83 -7.36
C LYS A 75 4.93 0.85 -6.26
N GLU A 76 4.78 -0.45 -6.56
CA GLU A 76 4.52 -1.47 -5.55
C GLU A 76 5.69 -1.60 -4.56
N MET A 77 6.93 -1.59 -5.05
CA MET A 77 8.12 -1.69 -4.19
C MET A 77 8.22 -0.49 -3.24
N ILE A 78 7.96 0.73 -3.72
CA ILE A 78 7.88 1.94 -2.88
C ILE A 78 6.77 1.78 -1.84
N TYR A 79 5.61 1.27 -2.24
CA TYR A 79 4.49 1.06 -1.33
C TYR A 79 4.84 0.07 -0.22
N ILE A 80 5.51 -1.04 -0.55
CA ILE A 80 6.00 -2.02 0.43
C ILE A 80 6.95 -1.34 1.42
N ALA A 81 7.91 -0.56 0.95
CA ALA A 81 8.89 0.13 1.81
C ALA A 81 8.19 1.06 2.82
N VAL A 82 7.23 1.86 2.37
CA VAL A 82 6.44 2.74 3.23
C VAL A 82 5.59 1.94 4.22
N SER A 83 5.00 0.81 3.76
CA SER A 83 4.17 -0.04 4.60
C SER A 83 4.97 -0.71 5.72
N VAL A 84 6.21 -1.14 5.43
CA VAL A 84 7.12 -1.68 6.46
C VAL A 84 7.46 -0.58 7.48
N ALA A 85 7.83 0.62 7.02
CA ALA A 85 8.14 1.73 7.91
C ALA A 85 6.96 2.15 8.81
N ASN A 86 5.73 2.01 8.31
CA ASN A 86 4.49 2.36 9.01
C ASN A 86 3.86 1.18 9.79
N ASN A 87 4.48 0.00 9.79
CA ASN A 87 3.96 -1.22 10.45
C ASN A 87 2.54 -1.61 10.00
N CYS A 88 2.26 -1.54 8.69
CA CYS A 88 0.96 -1.92 8.14
C CYS A 88 1.01 -3.35 7.60
N ASP A 89 0.74 -4.37 8.42
CA ASP A 89 0.79 -5.77 8.02
C ASP A 89 -0.08 -6.08 6.80
N TYR A 90 -1.31 -5.60 6.81
CA TYR A 90 -2.22 -5.77 5.66
C TYR A 90 -1.63 -5.22 4.37
N CYS A 91 -1.06 -4.02 4.43
CA CYS A 91 -0.47 -3.35 3.26
C CYS A 91 0.79 -4.08 2.77
N ILE A 92 1.64 -4.56 3.71
CA ILE A 92 2.83 -5.35 3.37
C ILE A 92 2.40 -6.59 2.57
N HIS A 93 1.47 -7.37 3.08
CA HIS A 93 1.00 -8.58 2.41
C HIS A 93 0.38 -8.30 1.05
N SER A 94 -0.55 -7.34 0.96
CA SER A 94 -1.28 -7.05 -0.27
C SER A 94 -0.40 -6.50 -1.38
N HIS A 95 0.52 -5.59 -1.06
CA HIS A 95 1.42 -4.99 -2.05
C HIS A 95 2.60 -5.91 -2.41
N THR A 96 3.06 -6.75 -1.49
CA THR A 96 4.03 -7.81 -1.82
C THR A 96 3.43 -8.80 -2.81
N ALA A 97 2.21 -9.27 -2.59
CA ALA A 97 1.52 -10.14 -3.55
C ALA A 97 1.34 -9.46 -4.92
N SER A 98 0.97 -8.17 -4.93
CA SER A 98 0.83 -7.38 -6.15
C SER A 98 2.16 -7.20 -6.89
N ALA A 99 3.26 -6.97 -6.16
CA ALA A 99 4.60 -6.83 -6.73
C ALA A 99 5.07 -8.14 -7.37
N PHE A 100 4.88 -9.29 -6.72
CA PHE A 100 5.19 -10.59 -7.31
C PHE A 100 4.37 -10.86 -8.56
N ALA A 101 3.08 -10.51 -8.57
CA ALA A 101 2.24 -10.63 -9.76
C ALA A 101 2.70 -9.72 -10.92
N LYS A 102 3.44 -8.65 -10.62
CA LYS A 102 4.07 -7.75 -11.60
C LYS A 102 5.52 -8.12 -11.96
N GLY A 103 6.01 -9.29 -11.47
CA GLY A 103 7.30 -9.84 -11.85
C GLY A 103 8.46 -9.51 -10.90
N MET A 104 8.19 -9.05 -9.67
CA MET A 104 9.23 -8.95 -8.65
C MET A 104 9.83 -10.34 -8.37
N THR A 105 11.15 -10.44 -8.34
CA THR A 105 11.82 -11.69 -7.97
C THR A 105 12.03 -11.79 -6.46
N PRO A 106 12.23 -13.01 -5.91
CA PRO A 106 12.59 -13.19 -4.50
C PRO A 106 13.86 -12.42 -4.10
N GLU A 107 14.84 -12.35 -5.01
CA GLU A 107 16.09 -11.61 -4.79
C GLU A 107 15.83 -10.10 -4.69
N GLN A 108 15.00 -9.54 -5.60
CA GLN A 108 14.60 -8.13 -5.53
C GLN A 108 13.84 -7.82 -4.24
N TYR A 109 12.98 -8.74 -3.79
CA TYR A 109 12.28 -8.56 -2.52
C TYR A 109 13.24 -8.56 -1.33
N ALA A 110 14.21 -9.48 -1.30
CA ALA A 110 15.23 -9.54 -0.25
C ALA A 110 16.08 -8.26 -0.21
N GLU A 111 16.51 -7.76 -1.36
CA GLU A 111 17.25 -6.49 -1.45
C GLU A 111 16.41 -5.28 -1.00
N LEU A 112 15.14 -5.22 -1.41
CA LEU A 112 14.20 -4.20 -0.95
C LEU A 112 14.13 -4.14 0.58
N LEU A 113 13.96 -5.30 1.23
CA LEU A 113 13.87 -5.37 2.69
C LEU A 113 15.21 -5.00 3.35
N ALA A 114 16.34 -5.38 2.76
CA ALA A 114 17.66 -4.97 3.23
C ALA A 114 17.85 -3.44 3.18
N VAL A 115 17.41 -2.79 2.09
CA VAL A 115 17.43 -1.33 1.96
C VAL A 115 16.53 -0.68 3.02
N VAL A 116 15.32 -1.18 3.21
CA VAL A 116 14.38 -0.64 4.21
C VAL A 116 14.95 -0.74 5.62
N GLY A 117 15.53 -1.89 5.99
CA GLY A 117 16.14 -2.11 7.30
C GLY A 117 17.33 -1.19 7.55
N MET A 118 18.26 -1.09 6.59
CA MET A 118 19.40 -0.19 6.66
C MET A 118 18.97 1.28 6.73
N ALA A 119 18.03 1.69 5.89
CA ALA A 119 17.53 3.07 5.89
C ALA A 119 16.86 3.42 7.23
N SER A 120 16.11 2.51 7.83
CA SER A 120 15.49 2.71 9.14
C SER A 120 16.56 2.94 10.23
N GLU A 121 17.64 2.16 10.23
CA GLU A 121 18.77 2.31 11.15
C GLU A 121 19.45 3.66 10.96
N THR A 122 19.85 3.98 9.73
CA THR A 122 20.59 5.24 9.45
C THR A 122 19.73 6.47 9.71
N ASN A 123 18.44 6.43 9.39
CA ASN A 123 17.50 7.51 9.69
C ASN A 123 17.37 7.74 11.21
N ALA A 124 17.27 6.67 11.99
CA ALA A 124 17.22 6.75 13.45
C ALA A 124 18.49 7.36 14.02
N LEU A 125 19.67 6.94 13.54
CA LEU A 125 20.97 7.48 13.96
C LEU A 125 21.13 8.95 13.59
N ALA A 126 20.85 9.31 12.34
CA ALA A 126 20.93 10.70 11.87
C ALA A 126 20.01 11.63 12.68
N THR A 127 18.79 11.18 12.98
CA THR A 127 17.82 11.91 13.79
C THR A 127 18.28 12.05 15.24
N ALA A 128 18.74 10.96 15.85
CA ALA A 128 19.21 10.97 17.25
C ALA A 128 20.41 11.87 17.45
N MET A 129 21.35 11.85 16.51
CA MET A 129 22.56 12.70 16.52
C MET A 129 22.32 14.13 16.03
N LYS A 130 21.11 14.43 15.51
CA LYS A 130 20.77 15.74 14.93
C LYS A 130 21.80 16.22 13.90
N VAL A 131 22.21 15.30 13.01
CA VAL A 131 23.21 15.57 12.00
C VAL A 131 22.78 16.77 11.13
N PRO A 132 23.59 17.84 11.03
CA PRO A 132 23.24 18.96 10.17
C PRO A 132 23.30 18.55 8.69
N VAL A 133 22.40 19.10 7.88
CA VAL A 133 22.39 18.84 6.44
C VAL A 133 23.57 19.55 5.78
N ASP A 134 24.36 18.81 5.00
CA ASP A 134 25.47 19.35 4.25
C ASP A 134 24.98 20.35 3.18
N SER A 135 25.72 21.46 3.01
CA SER A 135 25.30 22.53 2.10
C SER A 135 25.15 22.09 0.65
N GLN A 136 25.90 21.09 0.23
CA GLN A 136 25.80 20.49 -1.12
C GLN A 136 24.46 19.77 -1.39
N TYR A 137 23.75 19.34 -0.34
CA TYR A 137 22.43 18.70 -0.46
C TYR A 137 21.28 19.71 -0.42
N LEU A 138 21.57 20.97 -0.12
CA LEU A 138 20.58 22.06 -0.14
C LEU A 138 20.43 22.66 -1.55
N ALA A 139 21.06 22.05 -2.56
CA ALA A 139 20.96 22.51 -3.93
C ALA A 139 19.49 22.48 -4.42
N GLU A 140 19.13 23.56 -5.11
CA GLU A 140 17.76 23.81 -5.61
C GLU A 140 17.21 22.59 -6.35
N ALA A 141 16.11 22.04 -5.83
CA ALA A 141 15.32 21.04 -6.53
C ALA A 141 14.75 21.67 -7.79
N GLY A 142 15.27 21.30 -8.95
CA GLY A 142 14.66 21.64 -10.24
C GLY A 142 15.39 22.71 -11.05
N LYS A 143 16.57 22.40 -11.51
CA LYS A 143 17.09 22.96 -12.77
C LYS A 143 17.00 21.91 -13.86
#